data_1a2b5778b11471d8eed50cd0af0dcf3b
#
_entry.id   1a2b5778b11471d8eed50cd0af0dcf3b
#
_cell.length_a   1.000
_cell.length_b   1.000
_cell.length_c   1.000
_cell.angle_alpha   90.00
_cell.angle_beta   90.00
_cell.angle_gamma   90.00
#
_symmetry.space_group_name_H-M   'P 1'
#
loop_
_entity.id
_entity.type
_entity.pdbx_description
1 polymer ?
#
loop_
_entity_poly.entity_id
_entity_poly.type
_entity_poly.pdbx_seq_one_letter_code
_entity_poly.pdbx_strand_id
1 'polypeptide(L)'
;QKRMVKGLADRAEKVRSGKVQPTEDNMLRITNDGRKLALDQRLMNPLLPDDPGSKANACVDKVYEIWEKTKEQRSTQMIFCDLSTPKEDGFDVYNDVRDKLVAKGIPKEEVQFIHDADTETKKAELFGKVRNGTVRVLMGSTQKMGAGTNVQTRLIALHHLDCPWRPADIAQRNGRMVRQGNLNKEVSIFIYVTESTFDSYSWQLVENKQKFISQIMTSKSPARS
;
A
#
# COMPACT_ATOMS: atom_id res chain seq x y z
N GLN A 1 7.08 -6.57 -18.65
CA GLN A 1 7.06 -7.25 -17.33
C GLN A 1 7.53 -8.69 -17.37
N LYS A 2 7.03 -9.55 -18.27
CA LYS A 2 7.43 -10.97 -18.36
C LYS A 2 8.94 -11.17 -18.51
N ARG A 3 9.60 -10.35 -19.32
CA ARG A 3 11.06 -10.39 -19.50
C ARG A 3 11.82 -10.04 -18.21
N MET A 4 11.32 -9.08 -17.46
CA MET A 4 11.93 -8.67 -16.18
C MET A 4 11.71 -9.70 -15.08
N VAL A 5 10.55 -10.35 -15.05
CA VAL A 5 10.27 -11.47 -14.14
C VAL A 5 11.21 -12.64 -14.42
N LYS A 6 11.45 -12.97 -15.70
CA LYS A 6 12.44 -13.98 -16.09
C LYS A 6 13.86 -13.62 -15.63
N GLY A 7 14.24 -12.35 -15.76
CA GLY A 7 15.53 -11.85 -15.25
C GLY A 7 15.71 -12.06 -13.76
N LEU A 8 14.64 -11.84 -12.97
CA LEU A 8 14.66 -12.11 -11.53
C LEU A 8 14.77 -13.60 -11.21
N ALA A 9 14.08 -14.46 -11.97
CA ALA A 9 14.20 -15.91 -11.82
C ALA A 9 15.62 -16.40 -12.12
N ASP A 10 16.25 -15.89 -13.17
CA ASP A 10 17.64 -16.20 -13.52
C ASP A 10 18.62 -15.75 -12.41
N ARG A 11 18.42 -14.58 -11.83
CA ARG A 11 19.19 -14.11 -10.68
C ARG A 11 19.03 -15.02 -9.46
N ALA A 12 17.81 -15.45 -9.16
CA ALA A 12 17.53 -16.37 -8.06
C ALA A 12 18.27 -17.71 -8.24
N GLU A 13 18.30 -18.25 -9.46
CA GLU A 13 19.03 -19.47 -9.77
C GLU A 13 20.54 -19.32 -9.55
N LYS A 14 21.12 -18.20 -9.98
CA LYS A 14 22.54 -17.90 -9.74
C LYS A 14 22.88 -17.82 -8.26
N VAL A 15 22.02 -17.21 -7.45
CA VAL A 15 22.22 -17.13 -6.00
C VAL A 15 22.13 -18.51 -5.35
N ARG A 16 21.13 -19.32 -5.71
CA ARG A 16 20.97 -20.69 -5.19
C ARG A 16 22.14 -21.60 -5.56
N SER A 17 22.69 -21.45 -6.75
CA SER A 17 23.84 -22.25 -7.23
C SER A 17 25.18 -21.76 -6.70
N GLY A 18 25.23 -20.69 -5.91
CA GLY A 18 26.46 -20.14 -5.35
C GLY A 18 27.37 -19.44 -6.35
N LYS A 19 26.87 -19.12 -7.56
CA LYS A 19 27.63 -18.47 -8.62
C LYS A 19 27.88 -16.99 -8.42
N VAL A 20 27.19 -16.37 -7.43
CA VAL A 20 27.25 -14.94 -7.15
C VAL A 20 27.56 -14.71 -5.67
N GLN A 21 28.41 -13.74 -5.36
CA GLN A 21 28.70 -13.37 -3.99
C GLN A 21 27.49 -12.71 -3.32
N PRO A 22 27.21 -12.96 -2.03
CA PRO A 22 26.09 -12.33 -1.31
C PRO A 22 26.13 -10.81 -1.29
N THR A 23 27.30 -10.20 -1.45
CA THR A 23 27.47 -8.75 -1.56
C THR A 23 27.07 -8.20 -2.93
N GLU A 24 27.13 -9.02 -3.97
CA GLU A 24 26.72 -8.64 -5.34
C GLU A 24 25.23 -8.81 -5.51
N ASP A 25 24.69 -9.96 -5.11
CA ASP A 25 23.26 -10.24 -5.16
C ASP A 25 22.88 -11.26 -4.08
N ASN A 26 21.62 -11.22 -3.65
CA ASN A 26 21.07 -12.15 -2.68
C ASN A 26 19.53 -12.22 -2.80
N MET A 27 18.94 -13.21 -2.15
CA MET A 27 17.49 -13.42 -2.22
C MET A 27 16.67 -12.24 -1.68
N LEU A 28 17.18 -11.50 -0.72
CA LEU A 28 16.49 -10.30 -0.18
C LEU A 28 16.40 -9.20 -1.24
N ARG A 29 17.50 -8.92 -1.94
CA ARG A 29 17.51 -7.93 -3.04
C ARG A 29 16.58 -8.35 -4.17
N ILE A 30 16.65 -9.63 -4.57
CA ILE A 30 15.79 -10.18 -5.63
C ILE A 30 14.31 -10.05 -5.25
N THR A 31 13.96 -10.36 -4.02
CA THR A 31 12.59 -10.25 -3.52
C THR A 31 12.12 -8.79 -3.51
N ASN A 32 12.95 -7.85 -3.04
CA ASN A 32 12.63 -6.43 -3.07
C ASN A 32 12.45 -5.91 -4.50
N ASP A 33 13.32 -6.31 -5.41
CA ASP A 33 13.20 -5.95 -6.83
C ASP A 33 11.93 -6.54 -7.45
N GLY A 34 11.58 -7.77 -7.11
CA GLY A 34 10.34 -8.40 -7.54
C GLY A 34 9.10 -7.67 -7.03
N ARG A 35 9.11 -7.21 -5.79
CA ARG A 35 8.03 -6.40 -5.21
C ARG A 35 7.91 -5.03 -5.89
N LYS A 36 9.03 -4.37 -6.16
CA LYS A 36 9.06 -3.10 -6.90
C LYS A 36 8.52 -3.26 -8.32
N LEU A 37 8.94 -4.31 -9.02
CA LEU A 37 8.44 -4.61 -10.37
C LEU A 37 6.93 -4.85 -10.37
N ALA A 38 6.41 -5.57 -9.38
CA ALA A 38 4.99 -5.83 -9.23
C ALA A 38 4.19 -4.54 -8.96
N LEU A 39 4.78 -3.58 -8.24
CA LEU A 39 4.17 -2.30 -7.96
C LEU A 39 4.16 -1.40 -9.19
N ASP A 40 5.31 -1.15 -9.78
CA ASP A 40 5.47 -0.36 -11.00
C ASP A 40 6.84 -0.63 -11.64
N GLN A 41 6.85 -0.98 -12.92
CA GLN A 41 8.10 -1.27 -13.63
C GLN A 41 9.08 -0.09 -13.68
N ARG A 42 8.58 1.15 -13.57
CA ARG A 42 9.41 2.35 -13.54
C ARG A 42 10.26 2.46 -12.28
N LEU A 43 9.95 1.72 -11.22
CA LEU A 43 10.80 1.60 -10.04
C LEU A 43 12.09 0.82 -10.33
N MET A 44 12.06 -0.08 -11.32
CA MET A 44 13.24 -0.80 -11.76
C MET A 44 14.05 -0.02 -12.80
N ASN A 45 13.34 0.66 -13.72
CA ASN A 45 13.95 1.49 -14.74
C ASN A 45 13.01 2.67 -15.06
N PRO A 46 13.36 3.90 -14.63
CA PRO A 46 12.52 5.09 -14.86
C PRO A 46 12.27 5.42 -16.35
N LEU A 47 13.08 4.89 -17.25
CA LEU A 47 12.93 5.09 -18.70
C LEU A 47 11.82 4.22 -19.31
N LEU A 48 11.32 3.24 -18.57
CA LEU A 48 10.20 2.42 -19.03
C LEU A 48 8.91 3.24 -19.06
N PRO A 49 7.98 2.90 -19.98
CA PRO A 49 6.69 3.59 -20.05
C PRO A 49 5.81 3.27 -18.83
N ASP A 50 4.85 4.15 -18.59
CA ASP A 50 3.74 3.85 -17.69
C ASP A 50 2.91 2.70 -18.28
N ASP A 51 2.70 1.65 -17.48
CA ASP A 51 1.86 0.52 -17.86
C ASP A 51 0.39 0.84 -17.54
N PRO A 52 -0.50 0.97 -18.55
CA PRO A 52 -1.91 1.25 -18.30
C PRO A 52 -2.60 0.22 -17.41
N GLY A 53 -2.12 -1.02 -17.40
CA GLY A 53 -2.63 -2.12 -16.60
C GLY A 53 -1.94 -2.25 -15.23
N SER A 54 -1.11 -1.29 -14.82
CA SER A 54 -0.44 -1.35 -13.51
C SER A 54 -1.45 -1.26 -12.37
N LYS A 55 -1.11 -1.82 -11.22
CA LYS A 55 -1.95 -1.71 -10.03
C LYS A 55 -2.05 -0.27 -9.53
N ALA A 56 -1.04 0.57 -9.76
CA ALA A 56 -1.12 1.99 -9.46
C ALA A 56 -2.22 2.68 -10.28
N ASN A 57 -2.32 2.39 -11.57
CA ASN A 57 -3.39 2.92 -12.42
C ASN A 57 -4.77 2.37 -12.04
N ALA A 58 -4.87 1.09 -11.70
CA ALA A 58 -6.12 0.51 -11.20
C ALA A 58 -6.57 1.18 -9.89
N CYS A 59 -5.63 1.47 -9.00
CA CYS A 59 -5.89 2.19 -7.76
C CYS A 59 -6.40 3.62 -8.03
N VAL A 60 -5.75 4.34 -8.92
CA VAL A 60 -6.19 5.69 -9.34
C VAL A 60 -7.64 5.68 -9.82
N ASP A 61 -7.98 4.75 -10.70
CA ASP A 61 -9.35 4.64 -11.23
C ASP A 61 -10.37 4.35 -10.13
N LYS A 62 -10.06 3.43 -9.23
CA LYS A 62 -10.95 3.08 -8.12
C LYS A 62 -11.10 4.22 -7.11
N VAL A 63 -10.02 4.88 -6.75
CA VAL A 63 -10.04 6.03 -5.84
C VAL A 63 -10.87 7.17 -6.42
N TYR A 64 -10.69 7.48 -7.70
CA TYR A 64 -11.48 8.51 -8.36
C TYR A 64 -12.97 8.16 -8.40
N GLU A 65 -13.32 6.92 -8.75
CA GLU A 65 -14.70 6.43 -8.77
C GLU A 65 -15.38 6.63 -7.40
N ILE A 66 -14.71 6.24 -6.32
CA ILE A 66 -15.24 6.38 -4.96
C ILE A 66 -15.29 7.85 -4.55
N TRP A 67 -14.28 8.64 -4.89
CA TRP A 67 -14.25 10.09 -4.61
C TRP A 67 -15.46 10.79 -5.25
N GLU A 68 -15.73 10.52 -6.51
CA GLU A 68 -16.87 11.09 -7.23
C GLU A 68 -18.21 10.63 -6.64
N LYS A 69 -18.35 9.34 -6.38
CA LYS A 69 -19.57 8.72 -5.86
C LYS A 69 -19.92 9.20 -4.44
N THR A 70 -18.93 9.53 -3.62
CA THR A 70 -19.12 9.95 -2.24
C THR A 70 -18.85 11.44 -2.02
N LYS A 71 -18.98 12.21 -3.06
CA LYS A 71 -18.68 13.64 -3.10
C LYS A 71 -19.47 14.46 -2.09
N GLU A 72 -20.77 14.21 -1.96
CA GLU A 72 -21.64 14.94 -1.04
C GLU A 72 -21.30 14.66 0.42
N GLN A 73 -21.03 13.41 0.75
CA GLN A 73 -20.65 12.98 2.10
C GLN A 73 -19.21 13.35 2.46
N ARG A 74 -18.42 13.75 1.47
CA ARG A 74 -16.97 13.98 1.60
C ARG A 74 -16.26 12.83 2.30
N SER A 75 -16.60 11.61 1.90
CA SER A 75 -15.95 10.40 2.42
C SER A 75 -14.46 10.40 2.05
N THR A 76 -13.67 9.80 2.91
CA THR A 76 -12.21 9.78 2.78
C THR A 76 -11.70 8.38 2.46
N GLN A 77 -10.53 8.31 1.87
CA GLN A 77 -9.86 7.08 1.49
C GLN A 77 -8.40 7.13 1.93
N MET A 78 -7.86 5.98 2.29
CA MET A 78 -6.43 5.81 2.58
C MET A 78 -5.78 4.90 1.55
N ILE A 79 -4.58 5.28 1.10
CA ILE A 79 -3.75 4.45 0.24
C ILE A 79 -2.45 4.13 0.98
N PHE A 80 -2.18 2.85 1.21
CA PHE A 80 -0.95 2.39 1.82
C PHE A 80 0.04 1.90 0.77
N CYS A 81 1.25 2.43 0.83
CA CYS A 81 2.38 2.00 0.02
C CYS A 81 3.69 2.18 0.80
N ASP A 82 4.43 1.09 0.99
CA ASP A 82 5.67 1.08 1.76
C ASP A 82 6.91 1.06 0.85
N LEU A 83 6.80 0.47 -0.34
CA LEU A 83 7.93 0.24 -1.24
C LEU A 83 8.43 1.48 -1.98
N SER A 84 7.57 2.44 -2.23
CA SER A 84 7.91 3.67 -2.94
C SER A 84 7.32 4.84 -2.20
N THR A 85 8.11 5.51 -1.41
CA THR A 85 7.72 6.70 -0.64
C THR A 85 8.10 7.97 -1.41
N PRO A 86 7.55 9.16 -1.06
CA PRO A 86 7.84 10.39 -1.78
C PRO A 86 9.33 10.70 -1.83
N LYS A 87 9.79 11.17 -2.99
CA LYS A 87 11.17 11.62 -3.23
C LYS A 87 11.17 13.04 -3.75
N GLU A 88 12.25 13.76 -3.51
CA GLU A 88 12.45 15.08 -4.09
C GLU A 88 12.77 14.99 -5.59
N ASP A 89 13.58 14.01 -5.97
CA ASP A 89 14.01 13.77 -7.34
C ASP A 89 13.67 12.35 -7.82
N GLY A 90 13.34 12.26 -9.10
CA GLY A 90 13.06 10.99 -9.76
C GLY A 90 11.63 10.52 -9.59
N PHE A 91 11.38 9.29 -10.01
CA PHE A 91 10.06 8.67 -9.98
C PHE A 91 9.75 8.09 -8.61
N ASP A 92 8.57 8.39 -8.09
CA ASP A 92 7.95 7.69 -6.96
C ASP A 92 6.46 7.49 -7.21
N VAL A 93 5.89 6.48 -6.59
CA VAL A 93 4.49 6.10 -6.79
C VAL A 93 3.53 7.11 -6.16
N TYR A 94 3.89 7.73 -5.04
CA TYR A 94 3.03 8.71 -4.36
C TYR A 94 2.74 9.91 -5.24
N ASN A 95 3.77 10.54 -5.79
CA ASN A 95 3.61 11.68 -6.68
C ASN A 95 2.90 11.29 -7.99
N ASP A 96 3.22 10.13 -8.54
CA ASP A 96 2.55 9.63 -9.75
C ASP A 96 1.04 9.44 -9.54
N VAL A 97 0.65 8.81 -8.44
CA VAL A 97 -0.77 8.60 -8.10
C VAL A 97 -1.47 9.94 -7.87
N ARG A 98 -0.87 10.86 -7.11
CA ARG A 98 -1.45 12.18 -6.89
C ARG A 98 -1.63 12.96 -8.19
N ASP A 99 -0.61 12.99 -9.03
CA ASP A 99 -0.68 13.71 -10.31
C ASP A 99 -1.78 13.14 -11.21
N LYS A 100 -1.96 11.83 -11.22
CA LYS A 100 -3.02 11.17 -11.99
C LYS A 100 -4.42 11.46 -11.42
N LEU A 101 -4.57 11.48 -10.10
CA LEU A 101 -5.84 11.85 -9.46
C LEU A 101 -6.20 13.31 -9.73
N VAL A 102 -5.22 14.20 -9.69
CA VAL A 102 -5.40 15.62 -10.04
C VAL A 102 -5.78 15.76 -11.51
N ALA A 103 -5.14 15.02 -12.39
CA ALA A 103 -5.47 15.02 -13.83
C ALA A 103 -6.90 14.54 -14.10
N LYS A 104 -7.45 13.66 -13.25
CA LYS A 104 -8.86 13.24 -13.35
C LYS A 104 -9.86 14.27 -12.81
N GLY A 105 -9.42 15.24 -12.04
CA GLY A 105 -10.25 16.32 -11.51
C GLY A 105 -10.32 16.45 -10.00
N ILE A 106 -9.58 15.65 -9.24
CA ILE A 106 -9.50 15.82 -7.79
C ILE A 106 -8.59 17.03 -7.47
N PRO A 107 -9.06 18.01 -6.69
CA PRO A 107 -8.21 19.12 -6.26
C PRO A 107 -6.95 18.61 -5.54
N LYS A 108 -5.80 19.19 -5.87
CA LYS A 108 -4.51 18.75 -5.33
C LYS A 108 -4.46 18.78 -3.79
N GLU A 109 -5.08 19.79 -3.18
CA GLU A 109 -5.14 19.95 -1.73
C GLU A 109 -5.96 18.86 -1.02
N GLU A 110 -6.81 18.13 -1.74
CA GLU A 110 -7.57 17.00 -1.20
C GLU A 110 -6.77 15.70 -1.14
N VAL A 111 -5.60 15.66 -1.80
CA VAL A 111 -4.69 14.50 -1.81
C VAL A 111 -3.43 14.86 -1.05
N GLN A 112 -3.22 14.27 0.11
CA GLN A 112 -2.09 14.58 0.97
C GLN A 112 -1.28 13.34 1.32
N PHE A 113 0.01 13.54 1.58
CA PHE A 113 0.92 12.50 2.05
C PHE A 113 1.22 12.69 3.53
N ILE A 114 1.18 11.61 4.31
CA ILE A 114 1.62 11.66 5.71
C ILE A 114 3.07 12.14 5.84
N HIS A 115 3.88 11.88 4.83
CA HIS A 115 5.30 12.26 4.79
C HIS A 115 5.52 13.78 4.79
N ASP A 116 4.54 14.56 4.36
CA ASP A 116 4.60 16.03 4.37
C ASP A 116 4.32 16.61 5.76
N ALA A 117 3.79 15.83 6.68
CA ALA A 117 3.53 16.21 8.06
C ALA A 117 4.68 15.72 8.97
N ASP A 118 5.75 16.48 9.02
CA ASP A 118 7.01 16.11 9.68
C ASP A 118 7.06 16.43 11.19
N THR A 119 6.03 17.06 11.72
CA THR A 119 5.89 17.35 13.16
C THR A 119 4.59 16.80 13.71
N GLU A 120 4.49 16.60 15.03
CA GLU A 120 3.26 16.15 15.66
C GLU A 120 2.11 17.16 15.46
N THR A 121 2.41 18.46 15.46
CA THR A 121 1.41 19.51 15.19
C THR A 121 0.89 19.40 13.76
N LYS A 122 1.76 19.26 12.77
CA LYS A 122 1.36 19.09 11.37
C LYS A 122 0.57 17.81 11.15
N LYS A 123 0.95 16.70 11.80
CA LYS A 123 0.17 15.45 11.77
C LYS A 123 -1.23 15.62 12.34
N ALA A 124 -1.36 16.29 13.50
CA ALA A 124 -2.65 16.56 14.11
C ALA A 124 -3.55 17.41 13.20
N GLU A 125 -2.99 18.42 12.55
CA GLU A 125 -3.70 19.27 11.58
C GLU A 125 -4.16 18.43 10.36
N LEU A 126 -3.27 17.61 9.81
CA LEU A 126 -3.58 16.74 8.66
C LEU A 126 -4.70 15.76 9.01
N PHE A 127 -4.62 15.11 10.15
CA PHE A 127 -5.66 14.15 10.59
C PHE A 127 -7.00 14.85 10.86
N GLY A 128 -6.98 16.07 11.38
CA GLY A 128 -8.16 16.90 11.50
C GLY A 128 -8.83 17.21 10.17
N LYS A 129 -8.03 17.53 9.15
CA LYS A 129 -8.51 17.74 7.77
C LYS A 129 -9.09 16.49 7.14
N VAL A 130 -8.54 15.33 7.45
CA VAL A 130 -9.11 14.03 7.00
C VAL A 130 -10.45 13.79 7.70
N ARG A 131 -10.52 13.95 9.02
CA ARG A 131 -11.77 13.77 9.77
C ARG A 131 -12.91 14.69 9.31
N ASN A 132 -12.60 15.92 8.96
CA ASN A 132 -13.62 16.89 8.51
C ASN A 132 -13.91 16.83 6.99
N GLY A 133 -13.24 15.98 6.26
CA GLY A 133 -13.44 15.80 4.83
C GLY A 133 -12.79 16.86 3.93
N THR A 134 -11.92 17.73 4.45
CA THR A 134 -11.12 18.67 3.65
C THR A 134 -10.07 17.92 2.83
N VAL A 135 -9.41 16.95 3.43
CA VAL A 135 -8.52 16.00 2.75
C VAL A 135 -9.29 14.70 2.53
N ARG A 136 -9.50 14.34 1.27
CA ARG A 136 -10.31 13.19 0.89
C ARG A 136 -9.48 11.93 0.61
N VAL A 137 -8.20 12.09 0.28
CA VAL A 137 -7.28 10.98 0.00
C VAL A 137 -5.98 11.20 0.79
N LEU A 138 -5.69 10.27 1.70
CA LEU A 138 -4.46 10.27 2.49
C LEU A 138 -3.59 9.09 2.06
N MET A 139 -2.38 9.38 1.62
CA MET A 139 -1.39 8.36 1.27
C MET A 139 -0.33 8.25 2.37
N GLY A 140 0.03 7.04 2.73
CA GLY A 140 1.03 6.82 3.74
C GLY A 140 1.65 5.43 3.72
N SER A 141 2.76 5.31 4.44
CA SER A 141 3.36 4.02 4.74
C SER A 141 2.82 3.47 6.06
N THR A 142 2.92 2.17 6.25
CA THR A 142 2.51 1.52 7.50
C THR A 142 3.22 2.16 8.70
N GLN A 143 4.52 2.40 8.57
CA GLN A 143 5.34 2.97 9.64
C GLN A 143 4.97 4.42 9.96
N LYS A 144 4.81 5.26 8.95
CA LYS A 144 4.51 6.70 9.12
C LYS A 144 3.12 6.95 9.68
N MET A 145 2.15 6.11 9.32
CA MET A 145 0.79 6.20 9.86
C MET A 145 0.73 5.84 11.35
N GLY A 146 1.64 4.98 11.81
CA GLY A 146 1.82 4.67 13.23
C GLY A 146 0.59 4.11 13.94
N ALA A 147 0.75 3.80 15.23
CA ALA A 147 -0.37 3.50 16.12
C ALA A 147 -1.03 4.80 16.61
N GLY A 148 -2.34 4.78 16.85
CA GLY A 148 -3.06 5.92 17.42
C GLY A 148 -3.50 7.00 16.42
N THR A 149 -3.30 6.81 15.13
CA THR A 149 -3.84 7.70 14.11
C THR A 149 -5.38 7.67 14.13
N ASN A 150 -6.00 8.82 14.35
CA ASN A 150 -7.46 8.97 14.38
C ASN A 150 -7.95 9.66 13.10
N VAL A 151 -8.34 8.87 12.11
CA VAL A 151 -8.80 9.35 10.80
C VAL A 151 -10.08 8.66 10.31
N GLN A 152 -10.69 7.81 11.13
CA GLN A 152 -11.77 6.91 10.70
C GLN A 152 -13.12 7.57 10.45
N THR A 153 -13.36 8.79 10.92
CA THR A 153 -14.72 9.39 10.95
C THR A 153 -15.44 9.30 9.61
N ARG A 154 -14.78 9.60 8.51
CA ARG A 154 -15.34 9.60 7.16
C ARG A 154 -14.72 8.53 6.24
N LEU A 155 -13.88 7.66 6.80
CA LEU A 155 -13.14 6.68 6.02
C LEU A 155 -14.07 5.63 5.44
N ILE A 156 -14.10 5.50 4.12
CA ILE A 156 -14.98 4.57 3.39
C ILE A 156 -14.21 3.47 2.67
N ALA A 157 -12.95 3.71 2.33
CA ALA A 157 -12.15 2.76 1.60
C ALA A 157 -10.67 2.83 2.02
N LEU A 158 -10.04 1.67 2.01
CA LEU A 158 -8.63 1.51 2.26
C LEU A 158 -8.01 0.70 1.11
N HIS A 159 -6.91 1.19 0.57
CA HIS A 159 -6.23 0.59 -0.57
C HIS A 159 -4.85 0.10 -0.17
N HIS A 160 -4.60 -1.19 -0.33
CA HIS A 160 -3.27 -1.78 -0.20
C HIS A 160 -2.61 -1.83 -1.56
N LEU A 161 -1.79 -0.84 -1.85
CA LEU A 161 -1.09 -0.76 -3.13
C LEU A 161 0.10 -1.72 -3.19
N ASP A 162 0.67 -2.04 -2.04
CA ASP A 162 1.68 -3.08 -1.89
C ASP A 162 1.36 -4.01 -0.71
N CYS A 163 1.98 -5.20 -0.73
CA CYS A 163 1.84 -6.20 0.32
C CYS A 163 2.90 -5.97 1.40
N PRO A 164 2.51 -5.76 2.67
CA PRO A 164 3.47 -5.70 3.77
C PRO A 164 4.05 -7.08 4.08
N TRP A 165 5.20 -7.08 4.78
CA TRP A 165 5.90 -8.33 5.12
C TRP A 165 5.21 -9.14 6.22
N ARG A 166 4.51 -8.47 7.13
CA ARG A 166 3.97 -9.11 8.35
C ARG A 166 2.45 -9.03 8.37
N PRO A 167 1.77 -10.09 8.84
CA PRO A 167 0.32 -10.05 9.06
C PRO A 167 -0.12 -8.93 10.02
N ALA A 168 0.69 -8.62 11.03
CA ALA A 168 0.44 -7.51 11.96
C ALA A 168 0.36 -6.16 11.25
N ASP A 169 1.10 -5.94 10.18
CA ASP A 169 1.06 -4.70 9.41
C ASP A 169 -0.27 -4.54 8.66
N ILE A 170 -0.83 -5.64 8.16
CA ILE A 170 -2.18 -5.64 7.54
C ILE A 170 -3.23 -5.32 8.60
N ALA A 171 -3.17 -5.96 9.76
CA ALA A 171 -4.08 -5.67 10.85
C ALA A 171 -3.97 -4.22 11.32
N GLN A 172 -2.77 -3.67 11.37
CA GLN A 172 -2.52 -2.26 11.69
C GLN A 172 -3.13 -1.33 10.66
N ARG A 173 -2.94 -1.61 9.36
CA ARG A 173 -3.55 -0.83 8.26
C ARG A 173 -5.08 -0.89 8.34
N ASN A 174 -5.66 -2.08 8.42
CA ASN A 174 -7.11 -2.30 8.41
C ASN A 174 -7.79 -1.75 9.66
N GLY A 175 -7.12 -1.78 10.80
CA GLY A 175 -7.63 -1.24 12.06
C GLY A 175 -7.94 0.25 12.03
N ARG A 176 -7.53 0.98 10.99
CA ARG A 176 -7.87 2.39 10.81
C ARG A 176 -9.33 2.61 10.44
N MET A 177 -9.95 1.63 9.77
CA MET A 177 -11.35 1.74 9.36
C MET A 177 -12.32 1.16 10.37
N VAL A 178 -11.95 0.05 11.00
CA VAL A 178 -12.79 -0.68 11.94
C VAL A 178 -12.62 -0.11 13.35
N ARG A 179 -13.03 1.14 13.52
CA ARG A 179 -12.99 1.83 14.80
C ARG A 179 -14.31 2.51 15.09
N GLN A 180 -14.61 2.72 16.39
CA GLN A 180 -15.74 3.54 16.80
C GLN A 180 -15.63 4.95 16.22
N GLY A 181 -16.76 5.52 15.84
CA GLY A 181 -16.84 6.87 15.30
C GLY A 181 -16.76 6.97 13.78
N ASN A 182 -16.70 5.87 13.06
CA ASN A 182 -16.85 5.89 11.61
C ASN A 182 -18.33 6.11 11.25
N LEU A 183 -18.61 7.14 10.45
CA LEU A 183 -19.96 7.45 9.97
C LEU A 183 -20.46 6.48 8.91
N ASN A 184 -19.57 5.77 8.24
CA ASN A 184 -19.91 4.79 7.22
C ASN A 184 -20.20 3.43 7.86
N LYS A 185 -21.36 2.86 7.53
CA LYS A 185 -21.76 1.51 8.00
C LYS A 185 -20.98 0.41 7.28
N GLU A 186 -20.65 0.65 6.02
CA GLU A 186 -19.88 -0.26 5.18
C GLU A 186 -18.60 0.44 4.74
N VAL A 187 -17.48 -0.28 4.88
CA VAL A 187 -16.16 0.16 4.43
C VAL A 187 -15.57 -0.92 3.53
N SER A 188 -14.83 -0.49 2.53
CA SER A 188 -14.23 -1.40 1.55
C SER A 188 -12.72 -1.44 1.72
N ILE A 189 -12.15 -2.64 1.59
CA ILE A 189 -10.70 -2.85 1.56
C ILE A 189 -10.35 -3.40 0.19
N PHE A 190 -9.49 -2.68 -0.52
CA PHE A 190 -9.01 -3.06 -1.84
C PHE A 190 -7.55 -3.52 -1.75
N ILE A 191 -7.29 -4.68 -2.31
CA ILE A 191 -5.96 -5.26 -2.42
C ILE A 191 -5.61 -5.35 -3.90
N TYR A 192 -4.50 -4.71 -4.28
CA TYR A 192 -4.04 -4.68 -5.67
C TYR A 192 -2.91 -5.68 -5.86
N VAL A 193 -3.11 -6.60 -6.79
CA VAL A 193 -2.20 -7.71 -7.05
C VAL A 193 -1.85 -7.74 -8.53
N THR A 194 -0.56 -7.76 -8.84
CA THR A 194 -0.09 -7.97 -10.21
C THR A 194 0.12 -9.46 -10.44
N GLU A 195 -0.65 -10.04 -11.38
CA GLU A 195 -0.60 -11.46 -11.71
C GLU A 195 0.78 -11.88 -12.21
N SER A 196 1.14 -13.14 -11.96
CA SER A 196 2.39 -13.77 -12.41
C SER A 196 3.65 -13.03 -11.92
N THR A 197 3.59 -12.40 -10.74
CA THR A 197 4.67 -11.70 -10.09
C THR A 197 4.83 -12.13 -8.64
N PHE A 198 5.80 -11.55 -7.93
CA PHE A 198 6.00 -11.75 -6.49
C PHE A 198 4.81 -11.30 -5.64
N ASP A 199 3.93 -10.44 -6.16
CA ASP A 199 2.76 -9.93 -5.44
C ASP A 199 1.82 -11.05 -4.99
N SER A 200 1.42 -11.91 -5.92
CA SER A 200 0.52 -13.04 -5.61
C SER A 200 1.14 -13.95 -4.55
N TYR A 201 2.42 -14.23 -4.68
CA TYR A 201 3.16 -15.03 -3.71
C TYR A 201 3.24 -14.34 -2.34
N SER A 202 3.54 -13.04 -2.32
CA SER A 202 3.66 -12.27 -1.07
C SER A 202 2.35 -12.24 -0.30
N TRP A 203 1.22 -12.00 -0.97
CA TRP A 203 -0.09 -12.01 -0.32
C TRP A 203 -0.47 -13.39 0.21
N GLN A 204 -0.19 -14.43 -0.56
CA GLN A 204 -0.41 -15.82 -0.13
C GLN A 204 0.43 -16.17 1.09
N LEU A 205 1.69 -15.75 1.12
CA LEU A 205 2.59 -15.99 2.24
C LEU A 205 2.11 -15.31 3.52
N VAL A 206 1.66 -14.06 3.43
CA VAL A 206 1.09 -13.33 4.56
C VAL A 206 -0.19 -13.99 5.06
N GLU A 207 -1.07 -14.42 4.18
CA GLU A 207 -2.29 -15.16 4.52
C GLU A 207 -1.96 -16.48 5.25
N ASN A 208 -0.99 -17.24 4.76
CA ASN A 208 -0.55 -18.48 5.40
C ASN A 208 0.05 -18.25 6.78
N LYS A 209 0.86 -17.21 6.96
CA LYS A 209 1.39 -16.82 8.27
C LYS A 209 0.28 -16.45 9.24
N GLN A 210 -0.73 -15.74 8.80
CA GLN A 210 -1.88 -15.35 9.61
C GLN A 210 -2.69 -16.57 10.05
N LYS A 211 -2.95 -17.52 9.15
CA LYS A 211 -3.59 -18.79 9.46
C LYS A 211 -2.82 -19.61 10.50
N PHE A 212 -1.50 -19.70 10.32
CA PHE A 212 -0.63 -20.41 11.25
C PHE A 212 -0.67 -19.81 12.65
N ILE A 213 -0.58 -18.50 12.78
CA ILE A 213 -0.69 -17.78 14.08
C ILE A 213 -2.05 -18.06 14.71
N SER A 214 -3.14 -17.99 13.96
CA SER A 214 -4.49 -18.28 14.45
C SER A 214 -4.62 -19.71 14.98
N GLN A 215 -4.05 -20.68 14.29
CA GLN A 215 -4.04 -22.09 14.71
C GLN A 215 -3.29 -22.30 16.03
N ILE A 216 -2.13 -21.66 16.18
CA ILE A 216 -1.35 -21.73 17.44
C ILE A 216 -2.14 -21.13 18.59
N MET A 217 -2.77 -19.98 18.39
CA MET A 217 -3.56 -19.32 19.44
C MET A 217 -4.79 -20.15 19.83
N THR A 218 -5.44 -20.77 18.88
CA THR A 218 -6.60 -21.63 19.12
C THR A 218 -6.21 -22.90 19.87
N SER A 219 -5.08 -23.52 19.52
CA SER A 219 -4.60 -24.75 20.19
C SER A 219 -4.08 -24.51 21.61
N LYS A 220 -3.71 -23.27 21.96
CA LYS A 220 -3.27 -22.87 23.29
C LYS A 220 -4.40 -22.50 24.25
N SER A 221 -5.62 -22.38 23.76
CA SER A 221 -6.80 -22.22 24.64
C SER A 221 -7.08 -23.56 25.33
N PRO A 222 -6.86 -23.69 26.65
CA PRO A 222 -7.27 -24.91 27.33
C PRO A 222 -8.79 -25.06 27.20
N ALA A 223 -9.23 -26.21 26.75
CA ALA A 223 -10.62 -26.59 26.88
C ALA A 223 -11.00 -26.44 28.37
N ARG A 224 -11.78 -25.45 28.70
CA ARG A 224 -12.38 -25.33 30.02
C ARG A 224 -13.43 -26.44 30.12
N SER A 225 -13.05 -27.49 30.82
CA SER A 225 -13.99 -28.47 31.32
C SER A 225 -14.91 -27.85 32.37
#